data_989a32adab0d2f4e5d3162f1f65a75a5
#
_entry.id   989a32adab0d2f4e5d3162f1f65a75a5
#
_cell.length_a   1.000
_cell.length_b   1.000
_cell.length_c   1.000
_cell.angle_alpha   90.00
_cell.angle_beta   90.00
_cell.angle_gamma   90.00
#
_symmetry.space_group_name_H-M   'P 1'
#
loop_
_entity.id
_entity.type
_entity.pdbx_description
1 polymer ?
#
loop_
_entity_poly.entity_id
_entity_poly.type
_entity_poly.pdbx_seq_one_letter_code
_entity_poly.pdbx_strand_id
1 'polypeptide(L)'
;MERKSAKQRIISDIKSGDVRIQVTGYIKQIKTKDYLLLDDESGPQIKVDIKNVDVPFKEKHLINVIGDLHLTMEGEKEIEADIIQDMENLNFEYYKKIYKIKKTL
;
A
#
# COMPACT_ATOMS: atom_id res chain seq x y z
N MET A 1 5.47 23.45 3.56
CA MET A 1 6.35 22.30 3.87
C MET A 1 6.15 21.22 2.81
N GLU A 2 7.21 20.83 2.17
CA GLU A 2 7.12 19.79 1.15
C GLU A 2 7.03 18.42 1.81
N ARG A 3 6.12 17.59 1.30
CA ARG A 3 6.08 16.19 1.69
C ARG A 3 7.22 15.45 0.98
N LYS A 4 7.81 14.49 1.67
CA LYS A 4 8.76 13.59 1.03
C LYS A 4 8.05 12.79 -0.05
N SER A 5 8.74 12.52 -1.15
CA SER A 5 8.24 11.63 -2.18
C SER A 5 8.02 10.23 -1.59
N ALA A 6 6.91 9.62 -1.96
CA ALA A 6 6.62 8.26 -1.53
C ALA A 6 7.49 7.28 -2.31
N LYS A 7 8.17 6.39 -1.59
CA LYS A 7 8.98 5.35 -2.22
C LYS A 7 8.08 4.18 -2.61
N GLN A 8 8.16 3.77 -3.88
CA GLN A 8 7.39 2.64 -4.37
C GLN A 8 7.91 1.33 -3.78
N ARG A 9 7.01 0.55 -3.19
CA ARG A 9 7.36 -0.75 -2.61
C ARG A 9 6.30 -1.80 -2.96
N ILE A 10 6.72 -3.06 -3.07
CA ILE A 10 5.80 -4.17 -2.84
C ILE A 10 5.85 -4.51 -1.36
N ILE A 11 4.80 -5.14 -0.84
CA ILE A 11 4.68 -5.34 0.60
C ILE A 11 5.86 -6.14 1.17
N SER A 12 6.32 -7.18 0.46
CA SER A 12 7.44 -7.99 0.92
C SER A 12 8.78 -7.23 0.98
N ASP A 13 8.88 -6.08 0.30
CA ASP A 13 10.12 -5.29 0.27
C ASP A 13 10.12 -4.11 1.23
N ILE A 14 9.02 -3.87 1.95
CA ILE A 14 8.95 -2.75 2.90
C ILE A 14 9.99 -2.94 3.99
N LYS A 15 10.80 -1.92 4.21
CA LYS A 15 11.87 -1.93 5.20
C LYS A 15 11.46 -1.08 6.41
N SER A 16 11.96 -1.44 7.59
CA SER A 16 11.64 -0.69 8.81
C SER A 16 12.12 0.76 8.78
N GLY A 17 13.11 1.06 7.95
CA GLY A 17 13.59 2.43 7.77
C GLY A 17 12.83 3.25 6.75
N ASP A 18 11.88 2.66 6.04
CA ASP A 18 11.03 3.42 5.11
C ASP A 18 10.15 4.39 5.89
N VAL A 19 9.98 5.60 5.37
CA VAL A 19 9.21 6.66 6.03
C VAL A 19 7.89 6.87 5.31
N ARG A 20 7.95 7.16 4.02
CA ARG A 20 6.76 7.37 3.21
C ARG A 20 6.81 6.44 2.01
N ILE A 21 5.75 5.68 1.83
CA ILE A 21 5.72 4.63 0.81
C ILE A 21 4.44 4.69 0.01
N GLN A 22 4.47 4.06 -1.17
CA GLN A 22 3.28 3.78 -1.95
C GLN A 22 3.28 2.32 -2.36
N VAL A 23 2.13 1.69 -2.22
CA VAL A 23 1.93 0.28 -2.51
C VAL A 23 0.68 0.10 -3.34
N THR A 24 0.79 -0.62 -4.45
CA THR A 24 -0.35 -0.98 -5.28
C THR A 24 -0.75 -2.42 -4.97
N GLY A 25 -2.02 -2.64 -4.69
CA GLY A 25 -2.53 -3.96 -4.38
C GLY A 25 -4.04 -4.00 -4.35
N TYR A 26 -4.56 -5.20 -4.10
CA TYR A 26 -5.99 -5.43 -3.98
C TYR A 26 -6.45 -5.23 -2.55
N ILE A 27 -7.64 -4.65 -2.39
CA ILE A 27 -8.30 -4.63 -1.09
C ILE A 27 -8.70 -6.06 -0.75
N LYS A 28 -7.99 -6.68 0.18
CA LYS A 28 -8.28 -8.06 0.60
C LYS A 28 -9.52 -8.10 1.46
N GLN A 29 -9.62 -7.19 2.40
CA GLN A 29 -10.71 -7.13 3.33
C GLN A 29 -10.81 -5.73 3.94
N ILE A 30 -12.02 -5.20 4.01
CA ILE A 30 -12.29 -3.98 4.77
C ILE A 30 -12.74 -4.43 6.14
N LYS A 31 -11.89 -4.22 7.16
CA LYS A 31 -12.16 -4.70 8.52
C LYS A 31 -13.16 -3.81 9.24
N THR A 32 -12.95 -2.50 9.12
CA THR A 32 -13.83 -1.50 9.72
C THR A 32 -13.74 -0.24 8.86
N LYS A 33 -14.45 0.81 9.23
CA LYS A 33 -14.26 2.11 8.59
C LYS A 33 -12.88 2.72 8.88
N ASP A 34 -12.11 2.13 9.80
CA ASP A 34 -10.82 2.67 10.24
C ASP A 34 -9.63 2.00 9.57
N TYR A 35 -9.78 0.77 9.07
CA TYR A 35 -8.65 0.13 8.39
C TYR A 35 -9.09 -0.98 7.44
N LEU A 36 -8.18 -1.30 6.50
CA LEU A 36 -8.34 -2.41 5.57
C LEU A 36 -7.03 -3.21 5.50
N LEU A 37 -7.12 -4.39 4.89
CA LEU A 37 -5.94 -5.19 4.56
C LEU A 37 -5.70 -5.11 3.06
N LEU A 38 -4.45 -4.85 2.69
CA LEU A 38 -3.99 -4.75 1.31
C LEU A 38 -3.13 -5.97 0.97
N ASP A 39 -3.36 -6.55 -0.21
CA ASP A 39 -2.64 -7.73 -0.70
C ASP A 39 -2.14 -7.43 -2.10
N ASP A 40 -0.83 -7.45 -2.29
CA ASP A 40 -0.22 -7.23 -3.61
C ASP A 40 0.34 -8.50 -4.22
N GLU A 41 -0.01 -9.66 -3.67
CA GLU A 41 0.43 -10.97 -4.14
C GLU A 41 1.93 -11.23 -3.97
N SER A 42 2.62 -10.44 -3.15
CA SER A 42 4.04 -10.67 -2.84
C SER A 42 4.24 -11.63 -1.66
N GLY A 43 3.15 -12.08 -1.04
CA GLY A 43 3.15 -12.98 0.10
C GLY A 43 2.48 -12.38 1.32
N PRO A 44 3.09 -11.40 1.99
CA PRO A 44 2.47 -10.77 3.15
C PRO A 44 1.36 -9.81 2.74
N GLN A 45 0.46 -9.54 3.68
CA GLN A 45 -0.54 -8.48 3.59
C GLN A 45 -0.12 -7.36 4.51
N ILE A 46 -0.65 -6.15 4.30
CA ILE A 46 -0.35 -5.02 5.16
C ILE A 46 -1.65 -4.33 5.60
N LYS A 47 -1.66 -3.92 6.84
CA LYS A 47 -2.75 -3.12 7.40
C LYS A 47 -2.62 -1.68 6.92
N VAL A 48 -3.72 -1.10 6.48
CA VAL A 48 -3.78 0.29 6.03
C VAL A 48 -4.79 1.02 6.90
N ASP A 49 -4.30 2.03 7.61
CA ASP A 49 -5.15 2.93 8.41
C ASP A 49 -5.80 3.92 7.44
N ILE A 50 -7.12 3.92 7.40
CA ILE A 50 -7.92 4.74 6.48
C ILE A 50 -8.79 5.77 7.20
N LYS A 51 -8.45 6.09 8.46
CA LYS A 51 -9.24 7.05 9.25
C LYS A 51 -9.32 8.44 8.61
N ASN A 52 -8.29 8.83 7.85
CA ASN A 52 -8.17 10.18 7.29
C ASN A 52 -8.42 10.24 5.79
N VAL A 53 -8.91 9.17 5.17
CA VAL A 53 -9.18 9.13 3.73
C VAL A 53 -10.51 8.46 3.46
N ASP A 54 -11.11 8.81 2.32
CA ASP A 54 -12.29 8.11 1.83
C ASP A 54 -11.85 6.93 0.98
N VAL A 55 -12.54 5.79 1.14
CA VAL A 55 -12.30 4.59 0.36
C VAL A 55 -13.61 4.19 -0.31
N PRO A 56 -13.93 4.80 -1.47
CA PRO A 56 -15.19 4.49 -2.16
C PRO A 56 -15.12 3.19 -2.97
N PHE A 57 -14.21 2.29 -2.62
CA PHE A 57 -13.94 1.06 -3.36
C PHE A 57 -14.33 -0.14 -2.53
N LYS A 58 -14.65 -1.24 -3.23
CA LYS A 58 -15.04 -2.51 -2.61
C LYS A 58 -13.85 -3.43 -2.48
N GLU A 59 -14.02 -4.49 -1.70
CA GLU A 59 -13.06 -5.58 -1.64
C GLU A 59 -12.77 -6.11 -3.04
N LYS A 60 -11.55 -6.57 -3.27
CA LYS A 60 -10.98 -7.03 -4.54
C LYS A 60 -10.66 -5.91 -5.53
N HIS A 61 -10.96 -4.67 -5.22
CA HIS A 61 -10.60 -3.53 -6.07
C HIS A 61 -9.09 -3.27 -6.01
N LEU A 62 -8.48 -2.96 -7.14
CA LEU A 62 -7.05 -2.63 -7.21
C LEU A 62 -6.87 -1.15 -6.94
N ILE A 63 -6.04 -0.82 -5.95
CA ILE A 63 -5.78 0.56 -5.53
C ILE A 63 -4.29 0.80 -5.33
N ASN A 64 -3.89 2.06 -5.36
CA ASN A 64 -2.57 2.49 -4.92
C ASN A 64 -2.74 3.29 -3.62
N VAL A 65 -2.03 2.88 -2.58
CA VAL A 65 -2.08 3.52 -1.27
C VAL A 65 -0.79 4.29 -1.05
N ILE A 66 -0.91 5.56 -0.69
CA ILE A 66 0.24 6.41 -0.38
C ILE A 66 0.07 6.89 1.06
N GLY A 67 1.11 6.74 1.85
CA GLY A 67 1.07 7.19 3.25
C GLY A 67 2.36 6.95 4.00
N ASP A 68 2.30 7.22 5.28
CA ASP A 68 3.44 7.09 6.18
C ASP A 68 3.48 5.71 6.81
N LEU A 69 4.66 5.14 6.88
CA LEU A 69 4.85 3.82 7.48
C LEU A 69 4.97 3.96 8.99
N HIS A 70 4.18 3.18 9.70
CA HIS A 70 4.24 3.09 11.16
C HIS A 70 4.49 1.65 11.58
N LEU A 71 5.08 1.49 12.76
CA LEU A 71 5.13 0.20 13.44
C LEU A 71 4.09 0.22 14.55
N THR A 72 3.28 -0.83 14.62
CA THR A 72 2.35 -1.00 15.73
C THR A 72 3.11 -1.40 17.00
N MET A 73 2.42 -1.42 18.13
CA MET A 73 3.03 -1.85 19.39
C MET A 73 3.49 -3.30 19.35
N GLU A 74 2.86 -4.12 18.52
CA GLU A 74 3.23 -5.51 18.31
C GLU A 74 4.38 -5.67 17.30
N GLY A 75 4.90 -4.56 16.76
CA GLY A 75 5.98 -4.59 15.77
C GLY A 75 5.53 -4.83 14.35
N GLU A 76 4.24 -4.82 14.09
CA GLU A 76 3.71 -4.99 12.73
C GLU A 76 3.78 -3.68 11.95
N LYS A 77 4.02 -3.78 10.65
CA LYS A 77 4.02 -2.61 9.76
C LYS A 77 2.59 -2.23 9.38
N GLU A 78 2.35 -0.92 9.34
CA GLU A 78 1.06 -0.35 9.00
C GLU A 78 1.27 0.91 8.18
N ILE A 79 0.44 1.14 7.17
CA ILE A 79 0.47 2.38 6.40
C ILE A 79 -0.65 3.29 6.91
N GLU A 80 -0.29 4.49 7.35
CA GLU A 80 -1.29 5.53 7.60
C GLU A 80 -1.54 6.25 6.29
N ALA A 81 -2.63 5.89 5.61
CA ALA A 81 -2.92 6.38 4.27
C ALA A 81 -3.39 7.82 4.29
N ASP A 82 -2.89 8.62 3.35
CA ASP A 82 -3.43 9.94 3.10
C ASP A 82 -3.90 10.13 1.65
N ILE A 83 -3.53 9.21 0.75
CA ILE A 83 -3.98 9.22 -0.64
C ILE A 83 -4.30 7.79 -1.05
N ILE A 84 -5.46 7.58 -1.65
CA ILE A 84 -5.83 6.30 -2.23
C ILE A 84 -6.32 6.56 -3.65
N GLN A 85 -5.72 5.86 -4.61
CA GLN A 85 -5.99 6.04 -6.03
C GLN A 85 -6.59 4.77 -6.63
N ASP A 86 -7.55 4.95 -7.53
CA ASP A 86 -8.14 3.86 -8.30
C ASP A 86 -7.15 3.37 -9.34
N MET A 87 -6.87 2.06 -9.34
CA MET A 87 -5.93 1.45 -10.28
C MET A 87 -6.59 0.31 -11.09
N GLU A 88 -7.91 0.27 -11.16
CA GLU A 88 -8.61 -0.84 -11.83
C GLU A 88 -8.22 -1.03 -13.29
N ASN A 89 -7.79 0.02 -13.97
CA ASN A 89 -7.37 -0.06 -15.35
C ASN A 89 -5.88 -0.42 -15.52
N LEU A 90 -5.16 -0.61 -14.41
CA LEU A 90 -3.75 -0.98 -14.45
C LEU A 90 -3.61 -2.48 -14.76
N ASN A 91 -2.69 -2.81 -15.67
CA ASN A 91 -2.26 -4.20 -15.82
C ASN A 91 -1.30 -4.54 -14.69
N PHE A 92 -1.82 -5.17 -13.63
CA PHE A 92 -1.06 -5.40 -12.41
C PHE A 92 0.09 -6.39 -12.62
N GLU A 93 -0.07 -7.40 -13.47
CA GLU A 93 1.01 -8.33 -13.78
C GLU A 93 2.19 -7.61 -14.42
N TYR A 94 1.91 -6.70 -15.36
CA TYR A 94 2.94 -5.91 -16.00
C TYR A 94 3.59 -4.93 -15.02
N TYR A 95 2.79 -4.32 -14.16
CA TYR A 95 3.27 -3.44 -13.08
C TYR A 95 4.29 -4.18 -12.20
N LYS A 96 3.98 -5.39 -11.78
CA LYS A 96 4.87 -6.18 -10.93
C LYS A 96 6.18 -6.53 -11.66
N LYS A 97 6.12 -6.84 -12.95
CA LYS A 97 7.32 -7.10 -13.76
C LYS A 97 8.21 -5.86 -13.86
N ILE A 98 7.62 -4.71 -14.13
CA ILE A 98 8.37 -3.44 -14.21
C ILE A 98 9.01 -3.11 -12.86
N TYR A 99 8.30 -3.33 -11.77
CA TYR A 99 8.84 -3.12 -10.43
C TYR A 99 10.11 -3.95 -10.20
N LYS A 100 10.06 -5.23 -10.55
CA LYS A 100 11.21 -6.14 -10.39
C LYS A 100 12.41 -5.69 -11.23
N ILE A 101 12.17 -5.23 -12.45
CA ILE A 101 13.23 -4.74 -13.34
C ILE A 101 13.88 -3.50 -12.74
N LYS A 102 13.10 -2.52 -12.30
CA LYS A 102 13.61 -1.30 -11.69
C LYS A 102 14.44 -1.59 -10.44
N LYS A 103 14.01 -2.56 -9.66
CA LYS A 103 14.68 -2.94 -8.42
C LYS A 103 16.08 -3.49 -8.65
N THR A 104 16.33 -4.11 -9.82
CA THR A 104 17.62 -4.71 -10.13
C THR A 104 18.60 -3.78 -10.86
N LEU A 105 18.18 -2.57 -11.19
CA LEU A 105 19.02 -1.58 -11.88
C LEU A 105 19.97 -0.84 -10.94
#